data_94aa15f09f8c1568173311865f88e81b
#
_entry.id   94aa15f09f8c1568173311865f88e81b
#
_cell.length_a   1.000
_cell.length_b   1.000
_cell.length_c   1.000
_cell.angle_alpha   90.00
_cell.angle_beta   90.00
_cell.angle_gamma   90.00
#
_symmetry.space_group_name_H-M   'P 1'
#
loop_
_entity.id
_entity.type
_entity.pdbx_description
1 polymer ?
#
loop_
_entity_poly.entity_id
_entity_poly.type
_entity_poly.pdbx_seq_one_letter_code
_entity_poly.pdbx_strand_id
1 'polypeptide(L)'
;MDNVNDFFATLSSYLWGWPMIVLLLGTHVFLSVRLRFPQRKLFTAIRLSVQRDKSQKGDVSQFGALATALAATIGTGNIIGVATAVALGGPGAVFWCWLTGVFGISTKYSEALLAIKYRVKSEKGHMLGGPMYTLERGLGWRKMGILFAVFTAIAAFGIGCTVQANAISTIMHASYGISTSVSGAVLMLLAAAVILGGVRSISKVCSMLVPFMALLYVLGCIYILCMNCLLYTSPSPRDRG
;
A
#
# COMPACT_ATOMS: atom_id res chain seq x y z
N MET A 1 -17.73 -28.33 -0.64
CA MET A 1 -16.88 -27.14 -0.48
C MET A 1 -16.61 -26.45 -1.81
N ASP A 2 -16.59 -27.19 -2.91
CA ASP A 2 -16.29 -26.67 -4.25
C ASP A 2 -17.28 -25.59 -4.73
N ASN A 3 -18.58 -25.78 -4.54
CA ASN A 3 -19.61 -24.79 -4.92
C ASN A 3 -19.48 -23.44 -4.21
N VAL A 4 -18.97 -23.41 -2.97
CA VAL A 4 -18.79 -22.17 -2.22
C VAL A 4 -17.53 -21.43 -2.71
N ASN A 5 -16.47 -22.18 -2.99
CA ASN A 5 -15.24 -21.61 -3.55
C ASN A 5 -15.49 -21.04 -4.95
N ASP A 6 -16.24 -21.77 -5.80
CA ASP A 6 -16.59 -21.33 -7.15
C ASP A 6 -17.46 -20.06 -7.12
N PHE A 7 -18.42 -19.98 -6.18
CA PHE A 7 -19.22 -18.78 -5.99
C PHE A 7 -18.34 -17.58 -5.64
N PHE A 8 -17.44 -17.70 -4.65
CA PHE A 8 -16.54 -16.60 -4.27
C PHE A 8 -15.53 -16.25 -5.37
N ALA A 9 -15.03 -17.23 -6.10
CA ALA A 9 -14.15 -16.99 -7.25
C ALA A 9 -14.87 -16.19 -8.35
N THR A 10 -16.08 -16.59 -8.69
CA THR A 10 -16.91 -15.91 -9.69
C THR A 10 -17.28 -14.49 -9.25
N LEU A 11 -17.69 -14.32 -7.99
CA LEU A 11 -18.00 -13.01 -7.43
C LEU A 11 -16.77 -12.10 -7.42
N SER A 12 -15.63 -12.64 -7.01
CA SER A 12 -14.35 -11.91 -7.03
C SER A 12 -13.96 -11.48 -8.43
N SER A 13 -14.03 -12.37 -9.42
CA SER A 13 -13.68 -12.06 -10.82
C SER A 13 -14.59 -10.98 -11.41
N TYR A 14 -15.86 -10.99 -11.08
CA TYR A 14 -16.80 -9.96 -11.51
C TYR A 14 -16.52 -8.60 -10.84
N LEU A 15 -16.32 -8.60 -9.52
CA LEU A 15 -16.06 -7.36 -8.76
C LEU A 15 -14.74 -6.71 -9.16
N TRP A 16 -13.66 -7.51 -9.31
CA TRP A 16 -12.34 -7.02 -9.73
C TRP A 16 -12.20 -6.81 -11.24
N GLY A 17 -13.24 -7.08 -12.01
CA GLY A 17 -13.29 -6.84 -13.44
C GLY A 17 -13.59 -5.37 -13.79
N TRP A 18 -14.31 -5.18 -14.88
CA TRP A 18 -14.67 -3.87 -15.42
C TRP A 18 -15.31 -2.90 -14.41
N PRO A 19 -16.23 -3.32 -13.50
CA PRO A 19 -16.87 -2.39 -12.56
C PRO A 19 -15.85 -1.69 -11.66
N MET A 20 -14.91 -2.44 -11.10
CA MET A 20 -13.86 -1.89 -10.22
C MET A 20 -12.87 -1.03 -11.00
N ILE A 21 -12.47 -1.46 -12.20
CA ILE A 21 -11.55 -0.70 -13.06
C ILE A 21 -12.13 0.67 -13.39
N VAL A 22 -13.38 0.71 -13.86
CA VAL A 22 -14.06 1.97 -14.21
C VAL A 22 -14.22 2.87 -12.99
N LEU A 23 -14.60 2.31 -11.86
CA LEU A 23 -14.78 3.06 -10.61
C LEU A 23 -13.46 3.64 -10.11
N LEU A 24 -12.38 2.83 -10.09
CA LEU A 24 -11.06 3.28 -9.62
C LEU A 24 -10.46 4.32 -10.55
N LEU A 25 -10.33 4.01 -11.84
CA LEU A 25 -9.76 4.95 -12.82
C LEU A 25 -10.62 6.21 -12.96
N GLY A 26 -11.93 6.06 -13.01
CA GLY A 26 -12.86 7.18 -13.06
C GLY A 26 -12.71 8.11 -11.84
N THR A 27 -12.62 7.54 -10.65
CA THR A 27 -12.37 8.31 -9.41
C THR A 27 -11.01 9.00 -9.43
N HIS A 28 -9.96 8.31 -9.87
CA HIS A 28 -8.61 8.87 -9.97
C HIS A 28 -8.56 10.06 -10.93
N VAL A 29 -9.15 9.92 -12.12
CA VAL A 29 -9.22 10.99 -13.13
C VAL A 29 -10.09 12.14 -12.63
N PHE A 30 -11.28 11.86 -12.13
CA PHE A 30 -12.19 12.86 -11.57
C PHE A 30 -11.52 13.72 -10.49
N LEU A 31 -10.87 13.07 -9.50
CA LEU A 31 -10.17 13.79 -8.44
C LEU A 31 -8.95 14.55 -8.96
N SER A 32 -8.22 14.03 -9.94
CA SER A 32 -7.09 14.74 -10.55
C SER A 32 -7.54 16.04 -11.20
N VAL A 33 -8.62 16.02 -11.95
CA VAL A 33 -9.21 17.22 -12.60
C VAL A 33 -9.78 18.17 -11.54
N ARG A 34 -10.58 17.64 -10.61
CA ARG A 34 -11.26 18.44 -9.57
C ARG A 34 -10.29 19.17 -8.65
N LEU A 35 -9.15 18.57 -8.33
CA LEU A 35 -8.10 19.12 -7.47
C LEU A 35 -7.01 19.87 -8.27
N ARG A 36 -7.22 20.10 -9.56
CA ARG A 36 -6.28 20.82 -10.42
C ARG A 36 -4.88 20.19 -10.48
N PHE A 37 -4.82 18.87 -10.60
CA PHE A 37 -3.60 18.09 -10.75
C PHE A 37 -2.61 18.27 -9.58
N PRO A 38 -2.89 17.75 -8.37
CA PRO A 38 -2.00 17.84 -7.22
C PRO A 38 -0.62 17.18 -7.48
N GLN A 39 -0.51 16.31 -8.47
CA GLN A 39 0.73 15.71 -8.94
C GLN A 39 1.82 16.74 -9.26
N ARG A 40 1.44 17.93 -9.73
CA ARG A 40 2.38 19.04 -10.02
C ARG A 40 3.11 19.54 -8.78
N LYS A 41 2.55 19.29 -7.59
CA LYS A 41 3.14 19.73 -6.31
C LYS A 41 3.91 18.62 -5.60
N LEU A 42 4.21 17.51 -6.30
CA LEU A 42 4.88 16.35 -5.72
C LEU A 42 6.23 16.72 -5.05
N PHE A 43 7.07 17.48 -5.72
CA PHE A 43 8.36 17.90 -5.15
C PHE A 43 8.19 18.79 -3.90
N THR A 44 7.19 19.66 -3.89
CA THR A 44 6.86 20.46 -2.72
C THR A 44 6.40 19.57 -1.56
N ALA A 45 5.57 18.56 -1.84
CA ALA A 45 5.10 17.62 -0.84
C ALA A 45 6.25 16.80 -0.23
N ILE A 46 7.19 16.31 -1.06
CA ILE A 46 8.39 15.60 -0.61
C ILE A 46 9.22 16.51 0.31
N ARG A 47 9.49 17.75 -0.11
CA ARG A 47 10.23 18.72 0.70
C ARG A 47 9.58 18.96 2.06
N LEU A 48 8.26 19.18 2.08
CA LEU A 48 7.50 19.40 3.32
C LEU A 48 7.50 18.18 4.24
N SER A 49 7.50 16.97 3.69
CA SER A 49 7.52 15.72 4.47
C SER A 49 8.85 15.49 5.22
N VAL A 50 9.95 16.04 4.70
CA VAL A 50 11.28 15.94 5.31
C VAL A 50 11.55 17.09 6.30
N GLN A 51 10.86 18.23 6.14
CA GLN A 51 11.03 19.37 7.04
C GLN A 51 10.44 19.06 8.43
N ARG A 52 11.20 19.39 9.48
CA ARG A 52 10.71 19.32 10.87
C ARG A 52 9.95 20.60 11.20
N ASP A 53 8.64 20.53 11.25
CA ASP A 53 7.83 21.60 11.81
C ASP A 53 7.38 21.24 13.23
N LYS A 54 7.88 22.00 14.22
CA LYS A 54 7.56 21.79 15.64
C LYS A 54 6.16 22.31 16.02
N SER A 55 5.49 23.04 15.15
CA SER A 55 4.17 23.61 15.42
C SER A 55 3.02 22.61 15.24
N GLN A 56 3.28 21.45 14.68
CA GLN A 56 2.23 20.49 14.34
C GLN A 56 1.77 19.65 15.52
N LYS A 57 0.46 19.64 15.73
CA LYS A 57 -0.24 18.85 16.75
C LYS A 57 -0.56 17.46 16.23
N GLY A 58 0.38 16.52 16.32
CA GLY A 58 0.21 15.12 15.94
C GLY A 58 0.97 14.19 16.90
N ASP A 59 0.60 12.89 16.90
CA ASP A 59 1.25 11.88 17.76
C ASP A 59 2.64 11.48 17.24
N VAL A 60 2.92 11.71 15.96
CA VAL A 60 4.15 11.34 15.26
C VAL A 60 4.68 12.49 14.41
N SER A 61 5.98 12.46 14.09
CA SER A 61 6.60 13.45 13.20
C SER A 61 6.10 13.31 11.75
N GLN A 62 6.25 14.36 10.93
CA GLN A 62 5.89 14.33 9.51
C GLN A 62 6.58 13.22 8.75
N PHE A 63 7.88 13.09 8.94
CA PHE A 63 8.67 12.00 8.34
C PHE A 63 8.24 10.64 8.86
N GLY A 64 7.94 10.52 10.15
CA GLY A 64 7.40 9.29 10.74
C GLY A 64 6.03 8.90 10.15
N ALA A 65 5.15 9.87 9.92
CA ALA A 65 3.87 9.64 9.27
C ALA A 65 4.05 9.19 7.81
N LEU A 66 4.95 9.85 7.05
CA LEU A 66 5.30 9.44 5.68
C LEU A 66 5.87 8.02 5.66
N ALA A 67 6.85 7.73 6.51
CA ALA A 67 7.49 6.41 6.57
C ALA A 67 6.49 5.31 6.96
N THR A 68 5.58 5.58 7.90
CA THR A 68 4.52 4.63 8.27
C THR A 68 3.54 4.41 7.11
N ALA A 69 3.16 5.46 6.39
CA ALA A 69 2.31 5.34 5.21
C ALA A 69 2.99 4.56 4.08
N LEU A 70 4.30 4.79 3.86
CA LEU A 70 5.08 4.01 2.90
C LEU A 70 5.21 2.56 3.32
N ALA A 71 5.46 2.27 4.60
CA ALA A 71 5.50 0.90 5.13
C ALA A 71 4.19 0.14 4.88
N ALA A 72 3.06 0.81 5.03
CA ALA A 72 1.74 0.22 4.75
C ALA A 72 1.46 0.05 3.25
N THR A 73 2.09 0.84 2.40
CA THR A 73 1.83 0.85 0.95
C THR A 73 2.81 -0.05 0.19
N ILE A 74 4.10 -0.02 0.55
CA ILE A 74 5.15 -0.84 -0.09
C ILE A 74 5.13 -2.23 0.54
N GLY A 75 4.52 -3.18 -0.14
CA GLY A 75 4.40 -4.56 0.32
C GLY A 75 4.60 -5.56 -0.80
N THR A 76 4.30 -6.82 -0.52
CA THR A 76 4.39 -7.93 -1.49
C THR A 76 3.54 -7.69 -2.74
N GLY A 77 2.43 -6.95 -2.64
CA GLY A 77 1.60 -6.56 -3.78
C GLY A 77 2.35 -5.74 -4.83
N ASN A 78 3.28 -4.87 -4.41
CA ASN A 78 4.06 -4.04 -5.34
C ASN A 78 5.22 -4.81 -6.00
N ILE A 79 5.64 -5.91 -5.41
CA ILE A 79 6.73 -6.75 -5.93
C ILE A 79 6.14 -7.94 -6.69
N ILE A 80 5.46 -8.83 -5.98
CA ILE A 80 4.89 -10.06 -6.55
C ILE A 80 3.72 -9.75 -7.47
N GLY A 81 2.82 -8.83 -7.06
CA GLY A 81 1.64 -8.46 -7.85
C GLY A 81 2.00 -7.79 -9.18
N VAL A 82 3.01 -6.90 -9.20
CA VAL A 82 3.49 -6.30 -10.44
C VAL A 82 4.21 -7.33 -11.32
N ALA A 83 5.04 -8.21 -10.72
CA ALA A 83 5.68 -9.28 -11.45
C ALA A 83 4.64 -10.22 -12.10
N THR A 84 3.59 -10.60 -11.37
CA THR A 84 2.48 -11.40 -11.91
C THR A 84 1.73 -10.66 -13.01
N ALA A 85 1.47 -9.37 -12.84
CA ALA A 85 0.81 -8.56 -13.87
C ALA A 85 1.63 -8.50 -15.16
N VAL A 86 2.96 -8.38 -15.06
CA VAL A 86 3.86 -8.40 -16.22
C VAL A 86 3.92 -9.79 -16.86
N ALA A 87 3.94 -10.85 -16.05
CA ALA A 87 3.97 -12.22 -16.55
C ALA A 87 2.70 -12.59 -17.34
N LEU A 88 1.53 -12.10 -16.90
CA LEU A 88 0.24 -12.37 -17.53
C LEU A 88 -0.12 -11.37 -18.63
N GLY A 89 0.18 -10.09 -18.44
CA GLY A 89 -0.23 -8.98 -19.32
C GLY A 89 0.90 -8.45 -20.22
N GLY A 90 2.09 -9.02 -20.13
CA GLY A 90 3.26 -8.57 -20.87
C GLY A 90 3.78 -7.18 -20.45
N PRO A 91 4.70 -6.58 -21.22
CA PRO A 91 5.33 -5.28 -20.90
C PRO A 91 4.33 -4.12 -20.78
N GLY A 92 3.18 -4.21 -21.48
CA GLY A 92 2.12 -3.21 -21.39
C GLY A 92 1.51 -3.04 -19.99
N ALA A 93 1.59 -4.07 -19.16
CA ALA A 93 1.11 -3.99 -17.77
C ALA A 93 1.87 -2.93 -16.96
N VAL A 94 3.16 -2.73 -17.22
CA VAL A 94 3.98 -1.70 -16.55
C VAL A 94 3.44 -0.30 -16.86
N PHE A 95 3.09 -0.04 -18.11
CA PHE A 95 2.51 1.25 -18.52
C PHE A 95 1.20 1.53 -17.75
N TRP A 96 0.31 0.54 -17.65
CA TRP A 96 -0.94 0.68 -16.92
C TRP A 96 -0.73 0.87 -15.42
N CYS A 97 0.25 0.18 -14.82
CA CYS A 97 0.64 0.40 -13.43
C CYS A 97 1.12 1.83 -13.18
N TRP A 98 1.93 2.37 -14.07
CA TRP A 98 2.41 3.76 -13.99
C TRP A 98 1.26 4.77 -14.13
N LEU A 99 0.42 4.57 -15.14
CA LEU A 99 -0.73 5.45 -15.38
C LEU A 99 -1.64 5.52 -14.16
N THR A 100 -1.99 4.35 -13.62
CA THR A 100 -2.81 4.24 -12.40
C THR A 100 -2.12 4.89 -11.21
N GLY A 101 -0.79 4.70 -11.06
CA GLY A 101 0.00 5.31 -9.99
C GLY A 101 -0.02 6.84 -10.04
N VAL A 102 0.18 7.43 -11.22
CA VAL A 102 0.17 8.89 -11.40
C VAL A 102 -1.19 9.51 -11.04
N PHE A 103 -2.28 8.93 -11.53
CA PHE A 103 -3.61 9.43 -11.19
C PHE A 103 -4.02 9.08 -9.76
N GLY A 104 -3.56 7.96 -9.22
CA GLY A 104 -3.78 7.51 -7.84
C GLY A 104 -3.26 8.48 -6.77
N ILE A 105 -2.25 9.31 -7.10
CA ILE A 105 -1.75 10.37 -6.22
C ILE A 105 -2.89 11.28 -5.74
N SER A 106 -3.80 11.67 -6.64
CA SER A 106 -4.93 12.55 -6.31
C SER A 106 -5.90 11.93 -5.33
N THR A 107 -6.16 10.64 -5.46
CA THR A 107 -7.04 9.89 -4.56
C THR A 107 -6.43 9.77 -3.18
N LYS A 108 -5.14 9.42 -3.11
CA LYS A 108 -4.43 9.33 -1.83
C LYS A 108 -4.30 10.68 -1.13
N TYR A 109 -4.06 11.75 -1.89
CA TYR A 109 -4.07 13.11 -1.37
C TYR A 109 -5.43 13.49 -0.77
N SER A 110 -6.53 13.18 -1.48
CA SER A 110 -7.90 13.46 -1.01
C SER A 110 -8.22 12.67 0.26
N GLU A 111 -7.86 11.38 0.30
CA GLU A 111 -8.06 10.51 1.46
C GLU A 111 -7.33 11.08 2.69
N ALA A 112 -6.05 11.43 2.55
CA ALA A 112 -5.26 11.99 3.63
C ALA A 112 -5.82 13.34 4.13
N LEU A 113 -6.23 14.22 3.20
CA LEU A 113 -6.81 15.51 3.53
C LEU A 113 -8.12 15.36 4.32
N LEU A 114 -9.00 14.48 3.87
CA LEU A 114 -10.28 14.21 4.55
C LEU A 114 -10.06 13.54 5.90
N ALA A 115 -9.11 12.60 6.00
CA ALA A 115 -8.76 11.95 7.26
C ALA A 115 -8.26 12.96 8.30
N ILE A 116 -7.48 13.97 7.90
CA ILE A 116 -7.03 15.04 8.79
C ILE A 116 -8.17 15.98 9.14
N LYS A 117 -8.99 16.37 8.17
CA LYS A 117 -10.11 17.31 8.38
C LYS A 117 -11.15 16.79 9.37
N TYR A 118 -11.49 15.51 9.28
CA TYR A 118 -12.53 14.87 10.09
C TYR A 118 -11.99 14.03 11.25
N ARG A 119 -10.70 14.15 11.56
CA ARG A 119 -10.10 13.44 12.70
C ARG A 119 -10.71 13.89 14.02
N VAL A 120 -10.72 12.97 14.98
CA VAL A 120 -11.22 13.16 16.33
C VAL A 120 -10.11 12.91 17.34
N LYS A 121 -10.20 13.54 18.49
CA LYS A 121 -9.33 13.25 19.62
C LYS A 121 -10.02 12.24 20.51
N SER A 122 -9.37 11.10 20.77
CA SER A 122 -9.85 10.10 21.71
C SER A 122 -9.75 10.63 23.14
N GLU A 123 -10.51 10.04 24.08
CA GLU A 123 -10.40 10.31 25.54
C GLU A 123 -8.97 10.12 26.06
N LYS A 124 -8.20 9.20 25.48
CA LYS A 124 -6.78 8.98 25.80
C LYS A 124 -5.83 9.99 25.14
N GLY A 125 -6.35 11.00 24.45
CA GLY A 125 -5.56 12.05 23.81
C GLY A 125 -5.02 11.73 22.41
N HIS A 126 -5.21 10.52 21.90
CA HIS A 126 -4.75 10.10 20.56
C HIS A 126 -5.64 10.67 19.46
N MET A 127 -5.02 11.01 18.32
CA MET A 127 -5.74 11.44 17.13
C MET A 127 -6.22 10.23 16.32
N LEU A 128 -7.53 10.14 16.12
CA LEU A 128 -8.19 9.09 15.33
C LEU A 128 -8.77 9.72 14.06
N GLY A 129 -8.55 9.11 12.92
CA GLY A 129 -9.04 9.56 11.62
C GLY A 129 -9.21 8.38 10.66
N GLY A 130 -9.68 8.68 9.46
CA GLY A 130 -9.85 7.68 8.42
C GLY A 130 -11.21 7.78 7.71
N PRO A 131 -11.46 6.90 6.71
CA PRO A 131 -12.70 6.94 5.93
C PRO A 131 -13.97 6.78 6.78
N MET A 132 -13.94 5.97 7.84
CA MET A 132 -15.09 5.78 8.74
C MET A 132 -15.52 7.12 9.40
N TYR A 133 -14.57 7.90 9.87
CA TYR A 133 -14.85 9.22 10.47
C TYR A 133 -15.27 10.25 9.41
N THR A 134 -14.73 10.14 8.21
CA THR A 134 -15.14 10.99 7.08
C THR A 134 -16.59 10.73 6.69
N LEU A 135 -17.02 9.47 6.63
CA LEU A 135 -18.39 9.08 6.35
C LEU A 135 -19.35 9.55 7.45
N GLU A 136 -18.99 9.37 8.71
CA GLU A 136 -19.82 9.75 9.85
C GLU A 136 -19.93 11.27 9.99
N ARG A 137 -18.80 11.98 9.99
CA ARG A 137 -18.77 13.43 10.30
C ARG A 137 -18.85 14.33 9.07
N GLY A 138 -18.41 13.85 7.91
CA GLY A 138 -18.46 14.60 6.67
C GLY A 138 -19.80 14.48 5.96
N LEU A 139 -20.37 13.27 5.90
CA LEU A 139 -21.62 12.98 5.20
C LEU A 139 -22.79 12.71 6.15
N GLY A 140 -22.57 12.57 7.46
CA GLY A 140 -23.59 12.20 8.43
C GLY A 140 -24.01 10.71 8.33
N TRP A 141 -23.30 9.90 7.58
CA TRP A 141 -23.64 8.49 7.30
C TRP A 141 -23.02 7.54 8.32
N ARG A 142 -23.44 7.64 9.58
CA ARG A 142 -22.88 6.84 10.68
C ARG A 142 -22.94 5.33 10.41
N LYS A 143 -24.07 4.83 9.88
CA LYS A 143 -24.22 3.39 9.57
C LYS A 143 -23.20 2.92 8.54
N MET A 144 -22.93 3.72 7.50
CA MET A 144 -21.93 3.40 6.49
C MET A 144 -20.51 3.47 7.07
N GLY A 145 -20.23 4.41 7.98
CA GLY A 145 -18.96 4.48 8.69
C GLY A 145 -18.69 3.23 9.53
N ILE A 146 -19.69 2.73 10.26
CA ILE A 146 -19.60 1.48 11.03
C ILE A 146 -19.39 0.28 10.10
N LEU A 147 -20.18 0.18 9.04
CA LEU A 147 -20.06 -0.91 8.05
C LEU A 147 -18.65 -0.95 7.43
N PHE A 148 -18.14 0.21 7.05
CA PHE A 148 -16.77 0.33 6.54
C PHE A 148 -15.73 -0.13 7.58
N ALA A 149 -15.89 0.26 8.85
CA ALA A 149 -14.98 -0.15 9.92
C ALA A 149 -14.99 -1.66 10.14
N VAL A 150 -16.16 -2.31 10.11
CA VAL A 150 -16.30 -3.76 10.24
C VAL A 150 -15.61 -4.47 9.07
N PHE A 151 -15.88 -4.07 7.83
CA PHE A 151 -15.24 -4.69 6.67
C PHE A 151 -13.72 -4.48 6.66
N THR A 152 -13.25 -3.30 7.07
CA THR A 152 -11.81 -3.03 7.19
C THR A 152 -11.16 -3.92 8.26
N ALA A 153 -11.82 -4.13 9.39
CA ALA A 153 -11.34 -5.01 10.44
C ALA A 153 -11.23 -6.46 9.95
N ILE A 154 -12.26 -6.98 9.26
CA ILE A 154 -12.24 -8.33 8.68
C ILE A 154 -11.13 -8.45 7.62
N ALA A 155 -11.03 -7.49 6.71
CA ALA A 155 -10.03 -7.48 5.65
C ALA A 155 -8.58 -7.42 6.19
N ALA A 156 -8.36 -6.73 7.32
CA ALA A 156 -7.04 -6.64 7.94
C ALA A 156 -6.48 -8.00 8.38
N PHE A 157 -7.32 -8.93 8.83
CA PHE A 157 -6.90 -10.30 9.17
C PHE A 157 -6.42 -11.06 7.93
N GLY A 158 -7.13 -10.96 6.80
CA GLY A 158 -6.77 -11.68 5.57
C GLY A 158 -5.61 -11.02 4.82
N ILE A 159 -5.81 -9.80 4.36
CA ILE A 159 -4.90 -9.13 3.43
C ILE A 159 -3.71 -8.49 4.16
N GLY A 160 -3.94 -7.93 5.35
CA GLY A 160 -2.91 -7.18 6.08
C GLY A 160 -1.78 -8.03 6.63
N CYS A 161 -2.10 -9.14 7.29
CA CYS A 161 -1.14 -9.94 8.04
C CYS A 161 -0.76 -11.24 7.34
N THR A 162 -1.74 -12.04 6.91
CA THR A 162 -1.50 -13.42 6.45
C THR A 162 -0.78 -13.46 5.11
N VAL A 163 -1.11 -12.59 4.16
CA VAL A 163 -0.45 -12.55 2.85
C VAL A 163 1.02 -12.17 2.99
N GLN A 164 1.34 -11.19 3.81
CA GLN A 164 2.72 -10.74 4.03
C GLN A 164 3.54 -11.82 4.76
N ALA A 165 3.00 -12.41 5.82
CA ALA A 165 3.66 -13.46 6.57
C ALA A 165 3.88 -14.72 5.70
N ASN A 166 2.90 -15.10 4.90
CA ASN A 166 3.01 -16.23 3.98
C ASN A 166 4.10 -16.00 2.93
N ALA A 167 4.15 -14.83 2.31
CA ALA A 167 5.17 -14.51 1.31
C ALA A 167 6.59 -14.59 1.90
N ILE A 168 6.81 -14.02 3.10
CA ILE A 168 8.11 -14.06 3.76
C ILE A 168 8.49 -15.50 4.14
N SER A 169 7.56 -16.26 4.74
CA SER A 169 7.84 -17.63 5.16
C SER A 169 8.10 -18.57 3.97
N THR A 170 7.42 -18.37 2.85
CA THR A 170 7.64 -19.12 1.62
C THR A 170 9.02 -18.87 1.03
N ILE A 171 9.45 -17.59 0.99
CA ILE A 171 10.79 -17.23 0.51
C ILE A 171 11.87 -17.80 1.44
N MET A 172 11.68 -17.72 2.76
CA MET A 172 12.62 -18.28 3.73
C MET A 172 12.74 -19.80 3.59
N HIS A 173 11.63 -20.47 3.35
CA HIS A 173 11.64 -21.92 3.11
C HIS A 173 12.35 -22.26 1.80
N ALA A 174 12.02 -21.57 0.71
CA ALA A 174 12.59 -21.83 -0.61
C ALA A 174 14.09 -21.52 -0.71
N SER A 175 14.55 -20.43 -0.06
CA SER A 175 15.95 -19.95 -0.18
C SER A 175 16.88 -20.57 0.86
N TYR A 176 16.39 -20.82 2.07
CA TYR A 176 17.22 -21.24 3.21
C TYR A 176 16.79 -22.56 3.85
N GLY A 177 15.71 -23.19 3.37
CA GLY A 177 15.17 -24.43 3.96
C GLY A 177 14.56 -24.26 5.36
N ILE A 178 14.32 -23.03 5.81
CA ILE A 178 13.77 -22.74 7.13
C ILE A 178 12.29 -23.10 7.14
N SER A 179 11.86 -23.87 8.16
CA SER A 179 10.45 -24.23 8.32
C SER A 179 9.56 -22.99 8.41
N THR A 180 8.40 -23.04 7.73
CA THR A 180 7.41 -21.94 7.72
C THR A 180 6.90 -21.61 9.10
N SER A 181 6.80 -22.60 10.01
CA SER A 181 6.40 -22.39 11.40
C SER A 181 7.43 -21.59 12.19
N VAL A 182 8.72 -21.86 11.99
CA VAL A 182 9.81 -21.10 12.63
C VAL A 182 9.83 -19.67 12.13
N SER A 183 9.75 -19.47 10.82
CA SER A 183 9.67 -18.12 10.21
C SER A 183 8.45 -17.36 10.72
N GLY A 184 7.29 -18.01 10.80
CA GLY A 184 6.07 -17.41 11.36
C GLY A 184 6.19 -17.02 12.82
N ALA A 185 6.79 -17.86 13.66
CA ALA A 185 7.02 -17.55 15.07
C ALA A 185 7.96 -16.35 15.27
N VAL A 186 9.04 -16.28 14.52
CA VAL A 186 9.98 -15.14 14.54
C VAL A 186 9.29 -13.84 14.12
N LEU A 187 8.53 -13.87 13.02
CA LEU A 187 7.77 -12.71 12.54
C LEU A 187 6.74 -12.25 13.56
N MET A 188 6.04 -13.18 14.21
CA MET A 188 5.07 -12.87 15.26
C MET A 188 5.74 -12.14 16.43
N LEU A 189 6.89 -12.63 16.91
CA LEU A 189 7.61 -12.01 18.02
C LEU A 189 8.12 -10.60 17.66
N LEU A 190 8.70 -10.43 16.46
CA LEU A 190 9.18 -9.14 15.99
C LEU A 190 8.02 -8.14 15.83
N ALA A 191 6.92 -8.56 15.21
CA ALA A 191 5.73 -7.73 15.05
C ALA A 191 5.13 -7.35 16.41
N ALA A 192 5.01 -8.29 17.35
CA ALA A 192 4.52 -8.03 18.69
C ALA A 192 5.38 -7.00 19.42
N ALA A 193 6.71 -7.11 19.38
CA ALA A 193 7.61 -6.16 20.00
C ALA A 193 7.42 -4.72 19.49
N VAL A 194 7.13 -4.55 18.19
CA VAL A 194 6.88 -3.24 17.60
C VAL A 194 5.48 -2.71 17.93
N ILE A 195 4.46 -3.57 17.81
CA ILE A 195 3.04 -3.18 17.97
C ILE A 195 2.72 -2.85 19.43
N LEU A 196 3.28 -3.59 20.41
CA LEU A 196 3.06 -3.33 21.84
C LEU A 196 3.54 -1.93 22.26
N GLY A 197 4.51 -1.36 21.55
CA GLY A 197 4.96 0.02 21.77
C GLY A 197 4.03 1.11 21.19
N GLY A 198 2.94 0.72 20.54
CA GLY A 198 1.93 1.62 19.97
C GLY A 198 2.40 2.42 18.75
N VAL A 199 1.60 3.42 18.36
CA VAL A 199 1.82 4.20 17.12
C VAL A 199 3.19 4.88 17.07
N ARG A 200 3.71 5.33 18.20
CA ARG A 200 5.04 5.96 18.27
C ARG A 200 6.16 4.97 17.98
N SER A 201 6.08 3.76 18.51
CA SER A 201 7.05 2.68 18.26
C SER A 201 7.01 2.28 16.78
N ILE A 202 5.81 2.03 16.24
CA ILE A 202 5.61 1.70 14.83
C ILE A 202 6.24 2.78 13.93
N SER A 203 5.92 4.06 14.18
CA SER A 203 6.46 5.17 13.40
C SER A 203 7.98 5.27 13.48
N LYS A 204 8.58 5.04 14.65
CA LYS A 204 10.04 5.05 14.84
C LYS A 204 10.73 3.93 14.05
N VAL A 205 10.21 2.72 14.13
CA VAL A 205 10.74 1.57 13.39
C VAL A 205 10.58 1.77 11.89
N CYS A 206 9.41 2.20 11.42
CA CYS A 206 9.20 2.51 10.01
C CYS A 206 10.11 3.61 9.49
N SER A 207 10.37 4.67 10.28
CA SER A 207 11.27 5.76 9.90
C SER A 207 12.72 5.30 9.67
N MET A 208 13.13 4.22 10.31
CA MET A 208 14.47 3.66 10.14
C MET A 208 14.50 2.62 9.01
N LEU A 209 13.54 1.69 8.99
CA LEU A 209 13.56 0.56 8.05
C LEU A 209 13.15 0.93 6.64
N VAL A 210 12.13 1.80 6.47
CA VAL A 210 11.57 2.09 5.14
C VAL A 210 12.56 2.79 4.20
N PRO A 211 13.32 3.82 4.62
CA PRO A 211 14.33 4.43 3.75
C PRO A 211 15.43 3.44 3.36
N PHE A 212 15.87 2.60 4.32
CA PHE A 212 16.87 1.58 4.05
C PHE A 212 16.37 0.54 3.04
N MET A 213 15.15 0.03 3.25
CA MET A 213 14.51 -0.92 2.34
C MET A 213 14.33 -0.34 0.94
N ALA A 214 13.84 0.89 0.83
CA ALA A 214 13.64 1.57 -0.45
C ALA A 214 14.97 1.77 -1.19
N LEU A 215 16.02 2.20 -0.49
CA LEU A 215 17.34 2.38 -1.05
C LEU A 215 17.91 1.05 -1.57
N LEU A 216 17.87 0.01 -0.76
CA LEU A 216 18.35 -1.32 -1.11
C LEU A 216 17.62 -1.88 -2.34
N TYR A 217 16.30 -1.72 -2.39
CA TYR A 217 15.48 -2.16 -3.51
C TYR A 217 15.84 -1.41 -4.80
N VAL A 218 15.95 -0.09 -4.75
CA VAL A 218 16.30 0.74 -5.92
C VAL A 218 17.71 0.40 -6.42
N LEU A 219 18.68 0.28 -5.53
CA LEU A 219 20.05 -0.11 -5.89
C LEU A 219 20.09 -1.51 -6.51
N GLY A 220 19.36 -2.46 -5.95
CA GLY A 220 19.22 -3.81 -6.50
C GLY A 220 18.61 -3.80 -7.91
N CYS A 221 17.54 -3.02 -8.12
CA CYS A 221 16.93 -2.88 -9.44
C CYS A 221 17.91 -2.23 -10.46
N ILE A 222 18.60 -1.18 -10.08
CA ILE A 222 19.61 -0.53 -10.94
C ILE A 222 20.72 -1.53 -11.29
N TYR A 223 21.24 -2.27 -10.32
CA TYR A 223 22.26 -3.29 -10.54
C TYR A 223 21.79 -4.34 -11.56
N ILE A 224 20.59 -4.90 -11.37
CA ILE A 224 20.02 -5.90 -12.29
C ILE A 224 19.85 -5.34 -13.70
N LEU A 225 19.34 -4.12 -13.84
CA LEU A 225 19.17 -3.46 -15.13
C LEU A 225 20.51 -3.21 -15.83
N CYS A 226 21.54 -2.76 -15.10
CA CYS A 226 22.87 -2.54 -15.66
C CYS A 226 23.53 -3.84 -16.12
N MET A 227 23.38 -4.92 -15.35
CA MET A 227 23.97 -6.21 -15.68
C MET A 227 23.24 -6.93 -16.82
N ASN A 228 21.95 -6.67 -17.03
CA ASN A 228 21.11 -7.35 -18.02
C ASN A 228 20.60 -6.40 -19.12
N CYS A 229 21.28 -5.29 -19.36
CA CYS A 229 20.86 -4.24 -20.30
C CYS A 229 20.59 -4.80 -21.72
N LEU A 230 21.40 -5.74 -22.20
CA LEU A 230 21.26 -6.35 -23.51
C LEU A 230 20.01 -7.25 -23.65
N LEU A 231 19.56 -7.89 -22.57
CA LEU A 231 18.36 -8.73 -22.58
C LEU A 231 17.07 -7.93 -22.73
N TYR A 232 17.06 -6.67 -22.25
CA TYR A 232 15.89 -5.80 -22.33
C TYR A 232 15.84 -4.94 -23.60
N THR A 233 16.95 -4.78 -24.29
CA THR A 233 17.05 -3.94 -25.50
C THR A 233 17.02 -4.74 -26.80
N SER A 234 17.26 -6.05 -26.76
CA SER A 234 17.22 -6.92 -27.93
C SER A 234 15.88 -7.63 -28.00
N PRO A 235 15.07 -7.46 -29.05
CA PRO A 235 13.89 -8.28 -29.25
C PRO A 235 14.32 -9.73 -29.40
N SER A 236 13.72 -10.61 -28.57
CA SER A 236 13.99 -12.05 -28.64
C SER A 236 13.67 -12.57 -30.02
N PRO A 237 14.49 -13.48 -30.61
CA PRO A 237 14.15 -14.15 -31.87
C PRO A 237 12.83 -14.94 -31.81
N ARG A 238 12.34 -15.26 -30.60
CA ARG A 238 11.04 -15.91 -30.37
C ARG A 238 9.83 -14.97 -30.52
N ASP A 239 10.03 -13.66 -30.47
CA ASP A 239 8.94 -12.68 -30.60
C ASP A 239 8.68 -12.31 -32.08
N ARG A 240 9.37 -12.97 -33.03
CA ARG A 240 9.22 -12.75 -34.48
C ARG A 240 8.46 -13.90 -35.19
N GLY A 241 7.85 -14.78 -34.44
CA GLY A 241 7.04 -15.87 -34.99
C GLY A 241 5.56 -15.62 -34.95
#